data_ed46fb851ce789f91a31622e9e079f85
#
_entry.id   ed46fb851ce789f91a31622e9e079f85
#
_cell.length_a   1.000
_cell.length_b   1.000
_cell.length_c   1.000
_cell.angle_alpha   90.00
_cell.angle_beta   90.00
_cell.angle_gamma   90.00
#
_symmetry.space_group_name_H-M   'P 1'
#
loop_
_entity.id
_entity.type
_entity.pdbx_description
1 polymer ?
#
loop_
_entity_poly.entity_id
_entity_poly.type
_entity_poly.pdbx_seq_one_letter_code
_entity_poly.pdbx_strand_id
1 'polypeptide(L)'
;MPQVRSRPRYPHLPGDNAADLGGTDLRGEGCQKFYSTYGVRRLTGGLMCVWCPHSVCYGFHCIPNGEGRNDVFSALYTRWKQAPNVVVYDFACALQPYCLVREPAYFSKTLFVIDTFHAKGHTRCGHAAFLTTYCETNDSLMMVNSSAGECGNSGILRIRKSVSYMSQERAILYTKVFLSIWNRQRIRRMEKDN
;
A
#
# COMPACT_ATOMS: atom_id res chain seq x y z
N MET A 1 5.74 -14.83 7.23
CA MET A 1 4.85 -13.80 6.68
C MET A 1 4.65 -14.05 5.20
N PRO A 2 3.42 -14.09 4.70
CA PRO A 2 3.19 -14.35 3.29
C PRO A 2 3.55 -13.16 2.42
N GLN A 3 4.14 -13.45 1.27
CA GLN A 3 4.38 -12.48 0.20
C GLN A 3 3.19 -12.50 -0.77
N VAL A 4 2.84 -11.36 -1.34
CA VAL A 4 1.91 -11.32 -2.48
C VAL A 4 2.60 -11.97 -3.68
N ARG A 5 2.07 -13.09 -4.16
CA ARG A 5 2.76 -13.94 -5.17
C ARG A 5 2.23 -13.75 -6.58
N SER A 6 0.99 -13.36 -6.73
CA SER A 6 0.34 -13.26 -8.03
C SER A 6 -0.42 -11.96 -8.16
N ARG A 7 -0.39 -11.40 -9.34
CA ARG A 7 -1.22 -10.28 -9.74
C ARG A 7 -2.31 -10.80 -10.66
N PRO A 8 -3.58 -10.43 -10.44
CA PRO A 8 -4.61 -10.65 -11.44
C PRO A 8 -4.22 -9.97 -12.76
N ARG A 9 -4.50 -10.65 -13.87
CA ARG A 9 -4.33 -10.06 -15.21
C ARG A 9 -5.69 -9.57 -15.67
N TYR A 10 -5.85 -8.27 -15.72
CA TYR A 10 -7.06 -7.64 -16.22
C TYR A 10 -6.81 -7.04 -17.60
N PRO A 11 -7.84 -6.97 -18.45
CA PRO A 11 -7.72 -6.26 -19.71
C PRO A 11 -7.41 -4.78 -19.44
N HIS A 12 -6.73 -4.17 -20.38
CA HIS A 12 -6.49 -2.72 -20.36
C HIS A 12 -7.83 -1.98 -20.45
N LEU A 13 -8.06 -1.05 -19.55
CA LEU A 13 -9.27 -0.24 -19.51
C LEU A 13 -8.97 1.20 -19.92
N PRO A 14 -9.95 1.92 -20.51
CA PRO A 14 -9.79 3.35 -20.76
C PRO A 14 -9.38 4.10 -19.48
N GLY A 15 -8.33 4.89 -19.56
CA GLY A 15 -7.76 5.61 -18.41
C GLY A 15 -6.69 4.86 -17.62
N ASP A 16 -6.43 3.59 -17.93
CA ASP A 16 -5.23 2.92 -17.42
C ASP A 16 -3.98 3.55 -18.03
N ASN A 17 -2.99 3.69 -17.19
CA ASN A 17 -1.73 4.29 -17.59
C ASN A 17 -0.57 3.29 -17.42
N ALA A 18 0.62 3.62 -17.92
CA ALA A 18 1.75 2.72 -17.90
C ALA A 18 2.20 2.33 -16.48
N ALA A 19 1.93 3.14 -15.45
CA ALA A 19 2.23 2.80 -14.06
C ALA A 19 1.34 1.66 -13.56
N ASP A 20 0.09 1.59 -14.00
CA ASP A 20 -0.83 0.50 -13.64
C ASP A 20 -0.39 -0.84 -14.25
N LEU A 21 0.35 -0.78 -15.35
CA LEU A 21 0.88 -1.93 -16.07
C LEU A 21 2.32 -2.28 -15.64
N GLY A 22 2.87 -1.57 -14.65
CA GLY A 22 4.27 -1.71 -14.26
C GLY A 22 5.23 -1.00 -15.20
N GLY A 23 4.73 -0.07 -16.02
CA GLY A 23 5.53 0.77 -16.92
C GLY A 23 6.05 2.02 -16.25
N THR A 24 7.00 2.65 -16.93
CA THR A 24 7.71 3.81 -16.46
C THR A 24 6.95 5.10 -16.71
N ASP A 25 6.93 5.92 -15.69
CA ASP A 25 6.72 7.37 -15.68
C ASP A 25 5.47 7.91 -16.39
N LEU A 26 4.64 8.54 -15.60
CA LEU A 26 3.49 9.28 -16.06
C LEU A 26 3.48 10.67 -15.44
N ARG A 27 3.85 11.61 -16.26
CA ARG A 27 3.56 13.01 -16.00
C ARG A 27 2.12 13.25 -16.42
N GLY A 28 1.20 13.26 -15.44
CA GLY A 28 -0.17 13.64 -15.66
C GLY A 28 -0.52 14.90 -14.89
N GLU A 29 -1.47 15.66 -15.40
CA GLU A 29 -2.05 16.79 -14.70
C GLU A 29 -3.01 16.30 -13.61
N GLY A 30 -2.83 16.74 -12.37
CA GLY A 30 -3.74 16.45 -11.26
C GLY A 30 -3.08 15.88 -10.01
N CYS A 31 -3.87 15.22 -9.17
CA CYS A 31 -3.39 14.45 -8.03
C CYS A 31 -2.69 13.16 -8.49
N GLN A 32 -1.53 13.28 -9.11
CA GLN A 32 -0.77 12.12 -9.57
C GLN A 32 0.50 12.01 -8.76
N LYS A 33 0.69 10.84 -8.18
CA LYS A 33 1.93 10.48 -7.52
C LYS A 33 3.00 10.23 -8.58
N PHE A 34 4.15 10.85 -8.41
CA PHE A 34 5.33 10.46 -9.18
C PHE A 34 5.78 9.08 -8.74
N TYR A 35 5.57 8.10 -9.58
CA TYR A 35 6.20 6.81 -9.41
C TYR A 35 7.64 6.91 -9.92
N SER A 36 8.60 6.86 -9.00
CA SER A 36 10.00 6.86 -9.40
C SER A 36 10.32 5.58 -10.17
N THR A 37 10.83 5.73 -11.38
CA THR A 37 11.38 4.61 -12.15
C THR A 37 12.69 4.14 -11.52
N TYR A 38 12.76 2.86 -11.28
CA TYR A 38 13.99 2.25 -10.80
C TYR A 38 14.83 1.83 -12.00
N GLY A 39 16.07 2.30 -12.06
CA GLY A 39 16.96 2.00 -13.18
C GLY A 39 17.22 0.50 -13.34
N VAL A 40 17.54 0.09 -14.58
CA VAL A 40 17.73 -1.30 -15.04
C VAL A 40 18.69 -2.14 -14.18
N ARG A 41 19.53 -1.51 -13.38
CA ARG A 41 20.55 -2.18 -12.53
C ARG A 41 20.08 -2.50 -11.11
N ARG A 42 18.85 -2.17 -10.73
CA ARG A 42 18.32 -2.45 -9.38
C ARG A 42 17.59 -3.79 -9.40
N LEU A 43 17.91 -4.64 -8.44
CA LEU A 43 17.33 -5.97 -8.28
C LEU A 43 15.85 -5.93 -7.86
N THR A 44 15.40 -4.83 -7.24
CA THR A 44 14.00 -4.60 -6.87
C THR A 44 13.66 -3.13 -7.06
N GLY A 45 12.48 -2.86 -7.61
CA GLY A 45 11.94 -1.51 -7.75
C GLY A 45 11.51 -0.91 -6.41
N GLY A 46 11.23 -1.73 -5.43
CA GLY A 46 10.79 -1.34 -4.10
C GLY A 46 10.07 -2.47 -3.39
N LEU A 47 9.67 -2.20 -2.17
CA LEU A 47 8.83 -3.09 -1.38
C LEU A 47 7.54 -2.36 -1.03
N MET A 48 6.41 -2.90 -1.47
CA MET A 48 5.11 -2.49 -0.98
C MET A 48 4.75 -3.35 0.22
N CYS A 49 4.39 -2.73 1.32
CA CYS A 49 3.97 -3.41 2.55
C CYS A 49 2.55 -3.02 2.94
N VAL A 50 1.80 -3.98 3.45
CA VAL A 50 0.46 -3.74 3.97
C VAL A 50 0.49 -3.86 5.48
N TRP A 51 0.07 -2.81 6.15
CA TRP A 51 0.12 -2.66 7.59
C TRP A 51 -1.28 -2.59 8.20
N CYS A 52 -1.44 -3.13 9.41
CA CYS A 52 -2.60 -2.79 10.22
C CYS A 52 -2.37 -1.49 11.02
N PRO A 53 -3.41 -0.90 11.64
CA PRO A 53 -3.27 0.29 12.48
C PRO A 53 -2.28 0.15 13.64
N HIS A 54 -1.96 -1.06 14.06
CA HIS A 54 -0.96 -1.36 15.10
C HIS A 54 0.48 -1.48 14.57
N SER A 55 0.72 -1.15 13.31
CA SER A 55 2.01 -1.33 12.62
C SER A 55 2.50 -2.79 12.60
N VAL A 56 1.57 -3.75 12.57
CA VAL A 56 1.87 -5.15 12.24
C VAL A 56 1.73 -5.33 10.74
N CYS A 57 2.76 -5.88 10.11
CA CYS A 57 2.76 -6.09 8.66
C CYS A 57 2.01 -7.38 8.29
N TYR A 58 0.97 -7.25 7.50
CA TYR A 58 0.22 -8.39 6.96
C TYR A 58 0.94 -9.11 5.83
N GLY A 59 1.73 -8.40 5.07
CA GLY A 59 2.46 -8.94 3.94
C GLY A 59 3.23 -7.87 3.18
N PHE A 60 4.06 -8.32 2.26
CA PHE A 60 4.80 -7.44 1.38
C PHE A 60 4.86 -8.00 -0.04
N HIS A 61 5.16 -7.13 -0.98
CA HIS A 61 5.33 -7.43 -2.38
C HIS A 61 6.54 -6.69 -2.93
N CYS A 62 7.34 -7.37 -3.73
CA CYS A 62 8.43 -6.73 -4.47
C CYS A 62 7.85 -6.07 -5.72
N ILE A 63 8.10 -4.78 -5.86
CA ILE A 63 7.70 -3.99 -7.02
C ILE A 63 8.82 -4.07 -8.06
N PRO A 64 8.59 -4.65 -9.25
CA PRO A 64 9.66 -4.81 -10.23
C PRO A 64 10.09 -3.49 -10.87
N ASN A 65 9.17 -2.60 -11.19
CA ASN A 65 9.43 -1.35 -11.90
C ASN A 65 9.09 -0.12 -11.03
N GLY A 66 7.86 0.31 -11.01
CA GLY A 66 7.35 1.41 -10.20
C GLY A 66 6.10 1.00 -9.45
N GLU A 67 5.83 1.63 -8.33
CA GLU A 67 4.59 1.42 -7.59
C GLU A 67 3.40 1.88 -8.43
N GLY A 68 2.37 1.04 -8.53
CA GLY A 68 1.15 1.32 -9.25
C GLY A 68 -0.10 0.90 -8.49
N ARG A 69 -1.26 1.39 -8.93
CA ARG A 69 -2.56 1.01 -8.36
C ARG A 69 -2.79 -0.50 -8.39
N ASN A 70 -2.26 -1.17 -9.43
CA ASN A 70 -2.35 -2.62 -9.56
C ASN A 70 -1.60 -3.38 -8.45
N ASP A 71 -0.54 -2.83 -7.89
CA ASP A 71 0.19 -3.47 -6.79
C ASP A 71 -0.70 -3.53 -5.55
N VAL A 72 -1.32 -2.40 -5.19
CA VAL A 72 -2.22 -2.31 -4.04
C VAL A 72 -3.50 -3.13 -4.27
N PHE A 73 -4.13 -2.98 -5.44
CA PHE A 73 -5.29 -3.77 -5.83
C PHE A 73 -5.02 -5.27 -5.73
N SER A 74 -3.91 -5.74 -6.31
CA SER A 74 -3.54 -7.15 -6.27
C SER A 74 -3.30 -7.66 -4.86
N ALA A 75 -2.67 -6.85 -4.01
CA ALA A 75 -2.48 -7.19 -2.61
C ALA A 75 -3.81 -7.36 -1.90
N LEU A 76 -4.74 -6.42 -2.06
CA LEU A 76 -6.05 -6.48 -1.44
C LEU A 76 -6.89 -7.66 -1.96
N TYR A 77 -6.95 -7.82 -3.26
CA TYR A 77 -7.80 -8.84 -3.89
C TYR A 77 -7.30 -10.27 -3.68
N THR A 78 -5.98 -10.50 -3.66
CA THR A 78 -5.42 -11.85 -3.56
C THR A 78 -5.17 -12.33 -2.13
N ARG A 79 -5.20 -11.45 -1.12
CA ARG A 79 -4.85 -11.80 0.27
C ARG A 79 -6.02 -11.94 1.19
N TRP A 80 -7.12 -11.31 0.91
CA TRP A 80 -8.31 -11.37 1.74
C TRP A 80 -9.46 -12.02 0.99
N LYS A 81 -10.23 -12.86 1.67
CA LYS A 81 -11.46 -13.45 1.13
C LYS A 81 -12.55 -12.40 0.94
N GLN A 82 -12.54 -11.39 1.79
CA GLN A 82 -13.41 -10.22 1.74
C GLN A 82 -12.54 -8.99 1.82
N ALA A 83 -12.91 -7.94 1.08
CA ALA A 83 -12.17 -6.70 1.10
C ALA A 83 -12.16 -6.09 2.52
N PRO A 84 -11.07 -5.43 2.93
CA PRO A 84 -11.05 -4.65 4.16
C PRO A 84 -12.14 -3.59 4.16
N ASN A 85 -12.75 -3.33 5.32
CA ASN A 85 -13.78 -2.28 5.45
C ASN A 85 -13.20 -0.88 5.19
N VAL A 86 -11.95 -0.66 5.58
CA VAL A 86 -11.26 0.63 5.39
C VAL A 86 -9.87 0.37 4.82
N VAL A 87 -9.53 1.12 3.80
CA VAL A 87 -8.19 1.16 3.20
C VAL A 87 -7.68 2.59 3.26
N VAL A 88 -6.64 2.80 4.06
CA VAL A 88 -5.92 4.08 4.11
C VAL A 88 -4.73 4.00 3.17
N TYR A 89 -4.70 4.86 2.17
CA TYR A 89 -3.64 4.88 1.18
C TYR A 89 -3.43 6.29 0.66
N ASP A 90 -2.19 6.70 0.49
CA ASP A 90 -1.85 8.05 0.06
C ASP A 90 -2.43 8.45 -1.31
N PHE A 91 -2.73 7.48 -2.16
CA PHE A 91 -3.36 7.70 -3.47
C PHE A 91 -4.73 7.00 -3.57
N ALA A 92 -5.48 6.97 -2.48
CA ALA A 92 -6.79 6.32 -2.40
C ALA A 92 -7.80 6.89 -3.40
N CYS A 93 -7.73 8.18 -3.73
CA CYS A 93 -8.60 8.83 -4.70
C CYS A 93 -8.53 8.22 -6.12
N ALA A 94 -7.37 7.68 -6.50
CA ALA A 94 -7.22 6.99 -7.78
C ALA A 94 -7.36 5.45 -7.63
N LEU A 95 -7.08 4.91 -6.44
CA LEU A 95 -7.23 3.49 -6.16
C LEU A 95 -8.69 3.06 -6.11
N GLN A 96 -9.56 3.86 -5.48
CA GLN A 96 -10.99 3.56 -5.36
C GLN A 96 -11.65 3.29 -6.72
N PRO A 97 -11.62 4.21 -7.70
CA PRO A 97 -12.22 3.94 -9.01
C PRO A 97 -11.56 2.76 -9.73
N TYR A 98 -10.25 2.59 -9.57
CA TYR A 98 -9.52 1.46 -10.13
C TYR A 98 -10.05 0.11 -9.60
N CYS A 99 -10.30 0.02 -8.31
CA CYS A 99 -10.84 -1.17 -7.65
C CYS A 99 -12.31 -1.44 -8.04
N LEU A 100 -13.13 -0.39 -8.01
CA LEU A 100 -14.57 -0.52 -8.27
C LEU A 100 -14.91 -0.84 -9.72
N VAL A 101 -14.10 -0.40 -10.68
CA VAL A 101 -14.30 -0.75 -12.09
C VAL A 101 -13.95 -2.22 -12.35
N ARG A 102 -12.98 -2.78 -11.63
CA ARG A 102 -12.49 -4.15 -11.85
C ARG A 102 -13.25 -5.20 -11.06
N GLU A 103 -13.49 -4.92 -9.78
CA GLU A 103 -14.13 -5.87 -8.86
C GLU A 103 -15.17 -5.15 -7.98
N PRO A 104 -16.26 -4.63 -8.58
CA PRO A 104 -17.24 -3.82 -7.85
C PRO A 104 -17.91 -4.56 -6.71
N ALA A 105 -18.26 -5.84 -6.89
CA ALA A 105 -18.90 -6.64 -5.84
C ALA A 105 -17.97 -6.85 -4.64
N TYR A 106 -16.68 -7.09 -4.89
CA TYR A 106 -15.70 -7.31 -3.85
C TYR A 106 -15.45 -6.05 -3.02
N PHE A 107 -15.31 -4.88 -3.67
CA PHE A 107 -14.98 -3.61 -3.02
C PHE A 107 -16.18 -2.74 -2.66
N SER A 108 -17.42 -3.20 -2.87
CA SER A 108 -18.65 -2.42 -2.67
C SER A 108 -18.81 -1.82 -1.27
N LYS A 109 -18.21 -2.44 -0.25
CA LYS A 109 -18.28 -2.01 1.15
C LYS A 109 -16.97 -1.42 1.68
N THR A 110 -15.96 -1.27 0.82
CA THR A 110 -14.65 -0.75 1.21
C THR A 110 -14.63 0.77 1.14
N LEU A 111 -14.31 1.41 2.25
CA LEU A 111 -14.03 2.83 2.31
C LEU A 111 -12.55 3.06 1.97
N PHE A 112 -12.27 3.80 0.90
CA PHE A 112 -10.92 4.20 0.51
C PHE A 112 -10.68 5.65 0.91
N VAL A 113 -9.66 5.90 1.73
CA VAL A 113 -9.39 7.24 2.26
C VAL A 113 -7.90 7.56 2.27
N ILE A 114 -7.63 8.85 2.12
CA ILE A 114 -6.30 9.44 2.26
C ILE A 114 -6.13 9.85 3.71
N ASP A 115 -4.96 9.55 4.29
CA ASP A 115 -4.65 9.97 5.65
C ASP A 115 -4.40 11.48 5.77
N THR A 116 -4.36 11.96 7.01
CA THR A 116 -4.19 13.38 7.31
C THR A 116 -2.83 13.92 6.86
N PHE A 117 -1.79 13.10 6.89
CA PHE A 117 -0.43 13.53 6.54
C PHE A 117 -0.33 13.82 5.04
N HIS A 118 -0.92 12.96 4.20
CA HIS A 118 -0.90 13.10 2.74
C HIS A 118 -1.98 14.03 2.20
N ALA A 119 -3.02 14.32 2.98
CA ALA A 119 -4.17 15.12 2.56
C ALA A 119 -3.78 16.49 1.93
N LYS A 120 -2.75 17.14 2.46
CA LYS A 120 -2.26 18.45 1.98
C LYS A 120 -1.81 18.44 0.52
N GLY A 121 -1.36 17.29 0.00
CA GLY A 121 -0.95 17.12 -1.41
C GLY A 121 -2.11 16.94 -2.38
N HIS A 122 -3.32 16.72 -1.89
CA HIS A 122 -4.50 16.38 -2.70
C HIS A 122 -5.46 17.56 -2.89
N THR A 123 -4.96 18.65 -3.47
CA THR A 123 -5.69 19.92 -3.62
C THR A 123 -6.90 19.85 -4.56
N ARG A 124 -7.03 18.80 -5.37
CA ARG A 124 -8.15 18.61 -6.31
C ARG A 124 -9.15 17.53 -5.85
N CYS A 125 -8.91 16.90 -4.69
CA CYS A 125 -9.81 15.89 -4.14
C CYS A 125 -10.92 16.53 -3.32
N GLY A 126 -12.13 15.99 -3.44
CA GLY A 126 -13.25 16.37 -2.58
C GLY A 126 -13.11 15.79 -1.17
N HIS A 127 -13.90 16.34 -0.22
CA HIS A 127 -13.86 15.94 1.19
C HIS A 127 -14.05 14.44 1.42
N ALA A 128 -14.85 13.78 0.62
CA ALA A 128 -15.09 12.33 0.71
C ALA A 128 -13.83 11.45 0.49
N ALA A 129 -12.73 12.03 -0.01
CA ALA A 129 -11.48 11.31 -0.17
C ALA A 129 -10.63 11.24 1.12
N PHE A 130 -10.97 12.01 2.16
CA PHE A 130 -10.12 12.17 3.33
C PHE A 130 -10.67 11.43 4.56
N LEU A 131 -9.77 10.76 5.29
CA LEU A 131 -10.11 10.06 6.52
C LEU A 131 -10.76 11.00 7.56
N THR A 132 -10.28 12.22 7.67
CA THR A 132 -10.76 13.24 8.61
C THR A 132 -12.27 13.47 8.50
N THR A 133 -12.82 13.47 7.31
CA THR A 133 -14.26 13.65 7.07
C THR A 133 -15.10 12.58 7.77
N TYR A 134 -14.61 11.36 7.81
CA TYR A 134 -15.33 10.24 8.41
C TYR A 134 -15.10 10.12 9.91
N CYS A 135 -13.98 10.66 10.43
CA CYS A 135 -13.69 10.70 11.86
C CYS A 135 -14.71 11.55 12.63
N GLU A 136 -15.30 12.57 11.99
CA GLU A 136 -16.32 13.43 12.62
C GLU A 136 -17.62 12.68 12.92
N THR A 137 -17.90 11.60 12.20
CA THR A 137 -19.15 10.84 12.29
C THR A 137 -18.97 9.41 12.79
N ASN A 138 -17.73 8.95 12.95
CA ASN A 138 -17.43 7.58 13.35
C ASN A 138 -16.21 7.51 14.29
N ASP A 139 -16.50 7.38 15.58
CA ASP A 139 -15.48 7.32 16.63
C ASP A 139 -14.46 6.20 16.42
N SER A 140 -14.87 5.08 15.82
CA SER A 140 -13.94 3.98 15.53
C SER A 140 -12.87 4.35 14.51
N LEU A 141 -13.18 5.26 13.59
CA LEU A 141 -12.22 5.78 12.61
C LEU A 141 -11.31 6.85 13.20
N MET A 142 -11.79 7.60 14.20
CA MET A 142 -10.98 8.57 14.93
C MET A 142 -9.81 7.91 15.67
N MET A 143 -10.03 6.67 16.14
CA MET A 143 -9.00 5.89 16.85
C MET A 143 -8.01 5.16 15.89
N VAL A 144 -8.22 5.22 14.58
CA VAL A 144 -7.33 4.57 13.61
C VAL A 144 -6.01 5.33 13.52
N ASN A 145 -4.92 4.65 13.85
CA ASN A 145 -3.58 5.18 13.60
C ASN A 145 -3.28 5.18 12.10
N SER A 146 -3.62 6.26 11.41
CA SER A 146 -3.38 6.42 9.98
C SER A 146 -1.89 6.49 9.60
N SER A 147 -1.02 6.81 10.57
CA SER A 147 0.44 6.85 10.38
C SER A 147 1.12 5.49 10.60
N ALA A 148 0.36 4.42 10.87
CA ALA A 148 0.92 3.09 11.10
C ALA A 148 1.75 2.57 9.93
N GLY A 149 1.33 2.88 8.70
CA GLY A 149 2.05 2.56 7.47
C GLY A 149 3.41 3.25 7.40
N GLU A 150 3.45 4.55 7.68
CA GLU A 150 4.69 5.34 7.69
C GLU A 150 5.66 4.87 8.77
N CYS A 151 5.16 4.54 9.97
CA CYS A 151 5.99 3.94 11.03
C CYS A 151 6.61 2.62 10.59
N GLY A 152 5.82 1.76 9.94
CA GLY A 152 6.28 0.48 9.40
C GLY A 152 7.31 0.65 8.29
N ASN A 153 7.03 1.54 7.34
CA ASN A 153 7.93 1.86 6.23
C ASN A 153 9.25 2.44 6.73
N SER A 154 9.22 3.33 7.71
CA SER A 154 10.42 3.85 8.39
C SER A 154 11.26 2.72 9.01
N GLY A 155 10.60 1.71 9.60
CA GLY A 155 11.27 0.51 10.10
C GLY A 155 12.02 -0.26 9.03
N ILE A 156 11.41 -0.44 7.85
CA ILE A 156 12.00 -1.14 6.70
C ILE A 156 13.19 -0.39 6.10
N LEU A 157 13.23 0.94 6.18
CA LEU A 157 14.39 1.71 5.71
C LEU A 157 15.71 1.25 6.33
N ARG A 158 15.67 0.67 7.54
CA ARG A 158 16.86 0.13 8.21
C ARG A 158 17.54 -1.00 7.43
N ILE A 159 16.79 -1.77 6.68
CA ILE A 159 17.31 -2.89 5.88
C ILE A 159 17.55 -2.51 4.41
N ARG A 160 17.16 -1.30 4.00
CA ARG A 160 17.20 -0.85 2.60
C ARG A 160 18.57 -1.06 1.95
N LYS A 161 19.64 -0.63 2.63
CA LYS A 161 21.00 -0.74 2.09
C LYS A 161 21.39 -2.21 1.88
N SER A 162 21.16 -3.05 2.87
CA SER A 162 21.49 -4.48 2.79
C SER A 162 20.71 -5.17 1.67
N VAL A 163 19.41 -4.94 1.60
CA VAL A 163 18.52 -5.55 0.59
C VAL A 163 18.89 -5.11 -0.83
N SER A 164 19.38 -3.87 -1.01
CA SER A 164 19.76 -3.34 -2.33
C SER A 164 20.94 -4.06 -2.99
N TYR A 165 21.73 -4.80 -2.23
CA TYR A 165 22.87 -5.56 -2.73
C TYR A 165 22.63 -7.07 -2.82
N MET A 166 21.41 -7.52 -2.48
CA MET A 166 21.08 -8.93 -2.48
C MET A 166 20.41 -9.34 -3.80
N SER A 167 20.53 -10.63 -4.16
CA SER A 167 19.66 -11.20 -5.18
C SER A 167 18.20 -11.12 -4.74
N GLN A 168 17.27 -11.14 -5.68
CA GLN A 168 15.83 -11.03 -5.38
C GLN A 168 15.37 -12.07 -4.34
N GLU A 169 15.80 -13.32 -4.48
CA GLU A 169 15.45 -14.39 -3.55
C GLU A 169 15.96 -14.12 -2.12
N ARG A 170 17.22 -13.68 -2.01
CA ARG A 170 17.83 -13.34 -0.72
C ARG A 170 17.16 -12.10 -0.11
N ALA A 171 16.85 -11.09 -0.93
CA ALA A 171 16.14 -9.89 -0.50
C ALA A 171 14.75 -10.23 0.05
N ILE A 172 14.01 -11.12 -0.62
CA ILE A 172 12.71 -11.61 -0.17
C ILE A 172 12.85 -12.35 1.17
N LEU A 173 13.81 -13.26 1.27
CA LEU A 173 14.01 -14.04 2.49
C LEU A 173 14.41 -13.13 3.66
N TYR A 174 15.35 -12.22 3.43
CA TYR A 174 15.81 -11.27 4.45
C TYR A 174 14.67 -10.36 4.94
N THR A 175 13.90 -9.80 4.02
CA THR A 175 12.73 -8.98 4.33
C THR A 175 11.68 -9.77 5.13
N LYS A 176 11.45 -11.02 4.76
CA LYS A 176 10.55 -11.93 5.46
C LYS A 176 10.95 -12.14 6.92
N VAL A 177 12.23 -12.42 7.15
CA VAL A 177 12.78 -12.61 8.50
C VAL A 177 12.67 -11.32 9.31
N PHE A 178 13.08 -10.20 8.73
CA PHE A 178 12.99 -8.89 9.38
C PHE A 178 11.56 -8.56 9.82
N LEU A 179 10.59 -8.67 8.91
CA LEU A 179 9.19 -8.38 9.20
C LEU A 179 8.57 -9.37 10.20
N SER A 180 9.03 -10.62 10.20
CA SER A 180 8.61 -11.60 11.21
C SER A 180 9.08 -11.21 12.62
N ILE A 181 10.32 -10.74 12.73
CA ILE A 181 10.87 -10.23 14.01
C ILE A 181 10.15 -8.96 14.42
N TRP A 182 9.97 -8.02 13.51
CA TRP A 182 9.21 -6.79 13.72
C TRP A 182 7.82 -7.05 14.27
N ASN A 183 7.06 -7.93 13.62
CA ASN A 183 5.70 -8.27 14.04
C ASN A 183 5.66 -8.88 15.45
N ARG A 184 6.57 -9.82 15.74
CA ARG A 184 6.66 -10.40 17.09
C ARG A 184 6.94 -9.34 18.17
N GLN A 185 7.82 -8.38 17.88
CA GLN A 185 8.10 -7.30 18.82
C GLN A 185 6.90 -6.37 19.02
N ARG A 186 6.15 -6.07 17.94
CA ARG A 186 4.94 -5.25 18.03
C ARG A 186 3.85 -5.94 18.83
N ILE A 187 3.58 -7.21 18.56
CA ILE A 187 2.58 -7.99 19.28
C ILE A 187 2.92 -8.08 20.77
N ARG A 188 4.18 -8.39 21.11
CA ARG A 188 4.62 -8.43 22.51
C ARG A 188 4.47 -7.09 23.25
N ARG A 189 4.59 -5.96 22.57
CA ARG A 189 4.34 -4.65 23.18
C ARG A 189 2.87 -4.46 23.47
N MET A 190 2.01 -4.77 22.50
CA MET A 190 0.56 -4.69 22.70
C MET A 190 0.07 -5.58 23.85
N GLU A 191 0.67 -6.77 24.03
CA GLU A 191 0.36 -7.66 25.17
C GLU A 191 0.79 -7.10 26.54
N LYS A 192 1.75 -6.19 26.58
CA LYS A 192 2.21 -5.55 27.83
C LYS A 192 1.44 -4.28 28.17
N ASP A 193 0.86 -3.64 27.15
CA ASP A 193 0.14 -2.38 27.28
C ASP A 193 -1.36 -2.60 27.57
N ASN A 194 -1.83 -3.86 27.53
CA ASN A 194 -3.15 -4.34 27.94
C ASN A 194 -3.09 -5.00 29.34
#